data_f996366620c0e602f1d1d62eab961d9a
#
_entry.id   f996366620c0e602f1d1d62eab961d9a
#
_cell.length_a   1.000
_cell.length_b   1.000
_cell.length_c   1.000
_cell.angle_alpha   90.00
_cell.angle_beta   90.00
_cell.angle_gamma   90.00
#
_symmetry.space_group_name_H-M   'P 1'
#
loop_
_entity.id
_entity.type
_entity.pdbx_description
1 polymer ?
#
loop_
_entity_poly.entity_id
_entity_poly.type
_entity_poly.pdbx_seq_one_letter_code
_entity_poly.pdbx_strand_id
1 'polypeptide(L)'
;MILQNIYLDVWDWYLRVFYDVDDLNEAVSELESVGCPEDLIYCVKEKLKGKNTGFTYSDIKHRFSIIIISKTSGSSEFYNTLDHEKLHVLLHISEACNINLDSEEFEYLSGEIAERLYPVSKQFICN
;
A
#
# COMPACT_ATOMS: atom_id res chain seq x y z
N MET A 1 -1.69 1.20 -15.47
CA MET A 1 -1.84 1.38 -14.00
C MET A 1 -3.26 1.02 -13.59
N ILE A 2 -3.40 0.30 -12.49
CA ILE A 2 -4.69 -0.12 -11.94
C ILE A 2 -4.82 0.47 -10.53
N LEU A 3 -5.99 1.02 -10.22
CA LEU A 3 -6.30 1.63 -8.93
C LEU A 3 -7.31 0.79 -8.18
N GLN A 4 -7.06 0.55 -6.89
CA GLN A 4 -8.00 -0.11 -6.00
C GLN A 4 -8.24 0.76 -4.76
N ASN A 5 -9.51 0.94 -4.40
CA ASN A 5 -9.91 1.62 -3.18
C ASN A 5 -10.54 0.61 -2.22
N ILE A 6 -10.09 0.63 -0.97
CA ILE A 6 -10.55 -0.28 0.07
C ILE A 6 -10.92 0.53 1.30
N TYR A 7 -12.06 0.22 1.92
CA TYR A 7 -12.41 0.74 3.23
C TYR A 7 -12.47 -0.41 4.22
N LEU A 8 -11.60 -0.33 5.23
CA LEU A 8 -11.54 -1.31 6.32
C LEU A 8 -12.45 -0.78 7.45
N ASP A 9 -13.72 -1.16 7.43
CA ASP A 9 -14.75 -0.58 8.29
C ASP A 9 -14.52 -0.81 9.79
N VAL A 10 -14.02 -1.98 10.18
CA VAL A 10 -13.73 -2.30 11.58
C VAL A 10 -12.74 -1.32 12.20
N TRP A 11 -11.76 -0.87 11.41
CA TRP A 11 -10.70 0.03 11.88
C TRP A 11 -10.90 1.46 11.42
N ASP A 12 -11.93 1.72 10.62
CA ASP A 12 -12.19 3.02 10.00
C ASP A 12 -10.95 3.54 9.29
N TRP A 13 -10.47 2.77 8.32
CA TRP A 13 -9.22 3.08 7.63
C TRP A 13 -9.40 2.94 6.12
N TYR A 14 -9.00 3.96 5.37
CA TYR A 14 -9.05 3.95 3.92
C TYR A 14 -7.70 3.52 3.36
N LEU A 15 -7.72 2.62 2.39
CA LEU A 15 -6.52 2.14 1.71
C LEU A 15 -6.69 2.30 0.21
N ARG A 16 -5.76 2.98 -0.42
CA ARG A 16 -5.71 3.15 -1.87
C ARG A 16 -4.45 2.51 -2.40
N VAL A 17 -4.57 1.67 -3.42
CA VAL A 17 -3.44 0.94 -4.00
C VAL A 17 -3.34 1.24 -5.49
N PHE A 18 -2.14 1.66 -5.91
CA PHE A 18 -1.79 1.85 -7.31
C PHE A 18 -0.90 0.67 -7.73
N TYR A 19 -1.38 -0.11 -8.70
CA TYR A 19 -0.67 -1.27 -9.21
C TYR A 19 -0.07 -0.97 -10.57
N ASP A 20 1.07 -1.60 -10.86
CA ASP A 20 1.67 -1.59 -12.20
C ASP A 20 1.97 -0.18 -12.70
N VAL A 21 2.55 0.63 -11.84
CA VAL A 21 2.81 2.05 -12.10
C VAL A 21 4.11 2.20 -12.90
N ASP A 22 4.02 2.75 -14.10
CA ASP A 22 5.18 3.11 -14.93
C ASP A 22 5.33 4.63 -15.10
N ASP A 23 4.22 5.38 -15.04
CA ASP A 23 4.24 6.84 -15.03
C ASP A 23 3.98 7.32 -13.60
N LEU A 24 5.02 7.86 -12.98
CA LEU A 24 4.95 8.32 -11.59
C LEU A 24 4.12 9.59 -11.40
N ASN A 25 3.85 10.34 -12.47
CA ASN A 25 3.20 11.65 -12.35
C ASN A 25 1.83 11.54 -11.69
N GLU A 26 1.04 10.54 -12.02
CA GLU A 26 -0.29 10.36 -11.44
C GLU A 26 -0.21 9.97 -9.97
N ALA A 27 0.67 9.04 -9.61
CA ALA A 27 0.87 8.63 -8.22
C ALA A 27 1.43 9.77 -7.38
N VAL A 28 2.39 10.53 -7.92
CA VAL A 28 2.95 11.70 -7.23
C VAL A 28 1.89 12.78 -7.03
N SER A 29 1.06 13.02 -8.04
CA SER A 29 -0.05 13.98 -7.94
C SER A 29 -1.01 13.61 -6.80
N GLU A 30 -1.30 12.33 -6.66
CA GLU A 30 -2.14 11.84 -5.55
C GLU A 30 -1.48 12.09 -4.19
N LEU A 31 -0.19 11.81 -4.06
CA LEU A 31 0.54 12.07 -2.82
C LEU A 31 0.57 13.55 -2.48
N GLU A 32 0.78 14.41 -3.47
CA GLU A 32 0.75 15.86 -3.27
C GLU A 32 -0.63 16.33 -2.81
N SER A 33 -1.69 15.77 -3.40
CA SER A 33 -3.07 16.16 -3.08
C SER A 33 -3.46 15.85 -1.63
N VAL A 34 -2.84 14.86 -1.01
CA VAL A 34 -3.11 14.47 0.37
C VAL A 34 -2.10 15.05 1.36
N GLY A 35 -1.21 15.92 0.89
CA GLY A 35 -0.27 16.62 1.76
C GLY A 35 0.97 15.83 2.13
N CYS A 36 1.36 14.84 1.34
CA CYS A 36 2.59 14.10 1.58
C CYS A 36 3.79 15.07 1.55
N PRO A 37 4.70 15.01 2.54
CA PRO A 37 5.87 15.90 2.59
C PRO A 37 6.75 15.79 1.34
N GLU A 38 7.32 16.92 0.92
CA GLU A 38 8.15 17.00 -0.30
C GLU A 38 9.36 16.07 -0.28
N ASP A 39 10.00 15.90 0.88
CA ASP A 39 11.15 15.01 1.01
C ASP A 39 10.75 13.54 0.78
N LEU A 40 9.56 13.14 1.22
CA LEU A 40 9.04 11.81 0.93
C LEU A 40 8.68 11.65 -0.53
N ILE A 41 8.12 12.67 -1.17
CA ILE A 41 7.82 12.65 -2.61
C ILE A 41 9.11 12.48 -3.41
N TYR A 42 10.17 13.17 -3.03
CA TYR A 42 11.48 12.98 -3.66
C TYR A 42 11.95 11.53 -3.54
N CYS A 43 11.84 10.95 -2.34
CA CYS A 43 12.22 9.55 -2.10
C CYS A 43 11.40 8.59 -2.96
N VAL A 44 10.10 8.84 -3.11
CA VAL A 44 9.22 8.03 -3.97
C VAL A 44 9.69 8.08 -5.42
N LYS A 45 9.98 9.28 -5.94
CA LYS A 45 10.44 9.45 -7.32
C LYS A 45 11.73 8.68 -7.57
N GLU A 46 12.66 8.72 -6.61
CA GLU A 46 13.92 7.98 -6.74
C GLU A 46 13.71 6.46 -6.64
N LYS A 47 12.93 6.02 -5.65
CA LYS A 47 12.69 4.60 -5.40
C LYS A 47 11.94 3.91 -6.52
N LEU A 48 10.95 4.57 -7.10
CA LEU A 48 10.06 3.96 -8.11
C LEU A 48 10.57 4.10 -9.55
N LYS A 49 11.79 4.59 -9.76
CA LYS A 49 12.42 4.59 -11.09
C LYS A 49 12.72 3.18 -11.60
N GLY A 50 12.93 2.24 -10.67
CA GLY A 50 13.24 0.85 -11.00
C GLY A 50 12.02 -0.05 -10.95
N LYS A 51 12.22 -1.31 -11.35
CA LYS A 51 11.21 -2.37 -11.24
C LYS A 51 11.25 -2.99 -9.83
N ASN A 52 10.19 -3.71 -9.48
CA ASN A 52 10.10 -4.51 -8.25
C ASN A 52 10.23 -3.67 -6.98
N THR A 53 9.72 -2.43 -7.03
CA THR A 53 9.76 -1.50 -5.91
C THR A 53 8.36 -1.06 -5.53
N GLY A 54 8.20 -0.68 -4.28
CA GLY A 54 6.94 -0.17 -3.77
C GLY A 54 7.17 0.93 -2.75
N PHE A 55 6.09 1.62 -2.43
CA PHE A 55 6.10 2.70 -1.45
C PHE A 55 4.77 2.73 -0.72
N THR A 56 4.83 2.99 0.59
CA THR A 56 3.64 3.16 1.42
C THR A 56 3.70 4.49 2.14
N TYR A 57 2.63 5.26 2.04
CA TYR A 57 2.43 6.49 2.79
C TYR A 57 1.17 6.36 3.63
N SER A 58 1.23 6.71 4.91
CA SER A 58 0.06 6.75 5.78
C SER A 58 -0.08 8.10 6.45
N ASP A 59 -1.30 8.59 6.53
CA ASP A 59 -1.68 9.73 7.32
C ASP A 59 -2.48 9.22 8.51
N ILE A 60 -1.82 9.14 9.66
CA ILE A 60 -2.41 8.56 10.87
C ILE A 60 -3.60 9.39 11.34
N LYS A 61 -3.48 10.71 11.28
CA LYS A 61 -4.53 11.63 11.71
C LYS A 61 -5.81 11.47 10.90
N HIS A 62 -5.67 11.32 9.59
CA HIS A 62 -6.80 11.21 8.66
C HIS A 62 -7.17 9.76 8.33
N ARG A 63 -6.46 8.79 8.89
CA ARG A 63 -6.74 7.35 8.85
C ARG A 63 -6.84 6.83 7.43
N PHE A 64 -5.78 7.07 6.65
CA PHE A 64 -5.67 6.46 5.34
C PHE A 64 -4.22 6.10 5.01
N SER A 65 -4.08 5.17 4.07
CA SER A 65 -2.80 4.75 3.52
C SER A 65 -2.87 4.68 2.01
N ILE A 66 -1.72 4.94 1.38
CA ILE A 66 -1.55 4.78 -0.07
C ILE A 66 -0.38 3.83 -0.29
N ILE A 67 -0.62 2.80 -1.11
CA ILE A 67 0.43 1.89 -1.58
C ILE A 67 0.63 2.15 -3.06
N ILE A 68 1.88 2.25 -3.49
CA ILE A 68 2.25 2.40 -4.89
C ILE A 68 3.21 1.25 -5.24
N ILE A 69 2.83 0.43 -6.23
CA ILE A 69 3.64 -0.69 -6.72
C ILE A 69 4.09 -0.36 -8.13
N SER A 70 5.40 -0.37 -8.36
CA SER A 70 5.97 -0.15 -9.68
C SER A 70 5.73 -1.36 -10.60
N LYS A 71 6.20 -1.30 -11.83
CA LYS A 71 6.27 -2.45 -12.71
C LYS A 71 7.11 -3.53 -12.03
N THR A 72 6.68 -4.78 -12.15
CA THR A 72 7.41 -5.93 -11.61
C THR A 72 7.80 -6.89 -12.73
N SER A 73 8.87 -7.66 -12.51
CA SER A 73 9.41 -8.56 -13.52
C SER A 73 8.71 -9.92 -13.57
N GLY A 74 7.89 -10.23 -12.57
CA GLY A 74 7.16 -11.49 -12.53
C GLY A 74 6.25 -11.58 -11.30
N SER A 75 5.52 -12.68 -11.20
CA SER A 75 4.52 -12.88 -10.14
C SER A 75 5.15 -12.98 -8.74
N SER A 76 6.30 -13.64 -8.61
CA SER A 76 6.95 -13.76 -7.31
C SER A 76 7.50 -12.42 -6.83
N GLU A 77 8.06 -11.62 -7.74
CA GLU A 77 8.56 -10.28 -7.43
C GLU A 77 7.41 -9.35 -7.04
N PHE A 78 6.27 -9.47 -7.75
CA PHE A 78 5.08 -8.71 -7.39
C PHE A 78 4.57 -9.09 -6.00
N TYR A 79 4.45 -10.38 -5.73
CA TYR A 79 3.96 -10.86 -4.43
C TYR A 79 4.85 -10.35 -3.29
N ASN A 80 6.17 -10.46 -3.46
CA ASN A 80 7.14 -9.98 -2.47
C ASN A 80 7.00 -8.48 -2.22
N THR A 81 6.88 -7.69 -3.29
CA THR A 81 6.75 -6.23 -3.18
C THR A 81 5.44 -5.85 -2.50
N LEU A 82 4.33 -6.44 -2.91
CA LEU A 82 3.03 -6.15 -2.30
C LEU A 82 3.00 -6.54 -0.82
N ASP A 83 3.52 -7.71 -0.48
CA ASP A 83 3.56 -8.19 0.90
C ASP A 83 4.37 -7.26 1.80
N HIS A 84 5.49 -6.76 1.29
CA HIS A 84 6.32 -5.78 2.00
C HIS A 84 5.54 -4.48 2.30
N GLU A 85 4.87 -3.93 1.29
CA GLU A 85 4.11 -2.69 1.46
C GLU A 85 2.86 -2.90 2.32
N LYS A 86 2.21 -4.05 2.18
CA LYS A 86 1.09 -4.45 3.05
C LYS A 86 1.50 -4.45 4.51
N LEU A 87 2.70 -4.94 4.81
CA LEU A 87 3.21 -4.96 6.19
C LEU A 87 3.34 -3.55 6.76
N HIS A 88 3.80 -2.58 5.97
CA HIS A 88 3.85 -1.19 6.41
C HIS A 88 2.46 -0.67 6.80
N VAL A 89 1.45 -0.93 5.99
CA VAL A 89 0.07 -0.53 6.30
C VAL A 89 -0.40 -1.17 7.60
N LEU A 90 -0.15 -2.48 7.74
CA LEU A 90 -0.53 -3.24 8.92
C LEU A 90 0.08 -2.63 10.20
N LEU A 91 1.35 -2.28 10.15
CA LEU A 91 2.05 -1.66 11.28
C LEU A 91 1.52 -0.25 11.57
N HIS A 92 1.24 0.55 10.53
CA HIS A 92 0.71 1.90 10.69
C HIS A 92 -0.69 1.89 11.33
N ILE A 93 -1.59 1.00 10.88
CA ILE A 93 -2.91 0.85 11.47
C ILE A 93 -2.80 0.37 12.91
N SER A 94 -1.91 -0.59 13.16
CA SER A 94 -1.71 -1.14 14.50
C SER A 94 -1.24 -0.08 15.47
N GLU A 95 -0.33 0.79 15.06
CA GLU A 95 0.12 1.93 15.85
C GLU A 95 -1.02 2.90 16.12
N ALA A 96 -1.77 3.28 15.09
CA ALA A 96 -2.87 4.24 15.20
C ALA A 96 -4.00 3.73 16.08
N CYS A 97 -4.32 2.44 16.01
CA CYS A 97 -5.42 1.81 16.72
C CYS A 97 -4.98 1.12 18.02
N ASN A 98 -3.72 1.25 18.37
CA ASN A 98 -3.15 0.64 19.58
C ASN A 98 -3.36 -0.88 19.62
N ILE A 99 -3.09 -1.55 18.50
CA ILE A 99 -3.20 -3.00 18.36
C ILE A 99 -1.87 -3.65 18.75
N ASN A 100 -1.92 -4.62 19.66
CA ASN A 100 -0.75 -5.39 20.03
C ASN A 100 -0.36 -6.33 18.88
N LEU A 101 0.90 -6.32 18.47
CA LEU A 101 1.40 -7.11 17.36
C LEU A 101 1.33 -8.63 17.62
N ASP A 102 1.22 -9.04 18.89
CA ASP A 102 1.08 -10.45 19.27
C ASP A 102 -0.37 -10.88 19.47
N SER A 103 -1.34 -10.04 19.06
CA SER A 103 -2.76 -10.28 19.33
C SER A 103 -3.47 -10.94 18.15
N GLU A 104 -4.61 -11.58 18.42
CA GLU A 104 -5.51 -12.06 17.37
C GLU A 104 -6.05 -10.91 16.52
N GLU A 105 -6.26 -9.73 17.11
CA GLU A 105 -6.73 -8.56 16.36
C GLU A 105 -5.75 -8.20 15.24
N PHE A 106 -4.43 -8.27 15.52
CA PHE A 106 -3.41 -8.05 14.50
C PHE A 106 -3.53 -9.09 13.37
N GLU A 107 -3.75 -10.34 13.73
CA GLU A 107 -3.92 -11.42 12.75
C GLU A 107 -5.18 -11.22 11.90
N TYR A 108 -6.29 -10.81 12.51
CA TYR A 108 -7.52 -10.49 11.79
C TYR A 108 -7.34 -9.33 10.83
N LEU A 109 -6.65 -8.26 11.26
CA LEU A 109 -6.34 -7.13 10.40
C LEU A 109 -5.50 -7.57 9.20
N SER A 110 -4.47 -8.37 9.44
CA SER A 110 -3.62 -8.91 8.38
C SER A 110 -4.42 -9.71 7.35
N GLY A 111 -5.28 -10.59 7.82
CA GLY A 111 -6.14 -11.42 6.98
C GLY A 111 -7.14 -10.61 6.20
N GLU A 112 -7.76 -9.61 6.83
CA GLU A 112 -8.73 -8.74 6.16
C GLU A 112 -8.09 -7.94 5.04
N ILE A 113 -6.92 -7.37 5.28
CA ILE A 113 -6.19 -6.63 4.24
C ILE A 113 -5.86 -7.56 3.07
N ALA A 114 -5.35 -8.76 3.36
CA ALA A 114 -5.00 -9.73 2.32
C ALA A 114 -6.22 -10.11 1.48
N GLU A 115 -7.36 -10.38 2.13
CA GLU A 115 -8.60 -10.75 1.46
C GLU A 115 -9.11 -9.61 0.57
N ARG A 116 -9.06 -8.37 1.06
CA ARG A 116 -9.55 -7.21 0.32
C ARG A 116 -8.64 -6.85 -0.86
N LEU A 117 -7.34 -7.11 -0.77
CA LEU A 117 -6.42 -6.88 -1.88
C LEU A 117 -6.57 -7.91 -3.01
N TYR A 118 -6.94 -9.13 -2.68
CA TYR A 118 -6.89 -10.28 -3.60
C TYR A 118 -7.67 -10.08 -4.91
N PRO A 119 -8.91 -9.55 -4.91
CA PRO A 119 -9.68 -9.42 -6.16
C PRO A 119 -8.94 -8.67 -7.27
N VAL A 120 -8.08 -7.72 -6.93
CA VAL A 120 -7.28 -6.97 -7.92
C VAL A 120 -5.88 -7.56 -8.05
N SER A 121 -5.22 -7.85 -6.93
CA SER A 121 -3.82 -8.31 -6.95
C SER A 121 -3.64 -9.67 -7.63
N LYS A 122 -4.68 -10.51 -7.65
CA LYS A 122 -4.60 -11.86 -8.23
C LYS A 122 -4.13 -11.86 -9.69
N GLN A 123 -4.49 -10.84 -10.47
CA GLN A 123 -4.08 -10.76 -11.88
C GLN A 123 -2.57 -10.65 -12.05
N PHE A 124 -1.85 -10.19 -11.03
CA PHE A 124 -0.39 -10.08 -11.05
C PHE A 124 0.29 -11.28 -10.41
N ILE A 125 -0.45 -12.09 -9.65
CA ILE A 125 0.06 -13.27 -8.94
C ILE A 125 -0.21 -14.54 -9.74
N CYS A 126 -1.41 -14.67 -10.29
CA CYS A 126 -1.88 -15.87 -10.98
C CYS A 126 -1.69 -15.71 -12.49
N ASN A 127 -0.48 -15.86 -12.95
CA ASN A 127 -0.15 -15.77 -14.39
C ASN A 127 -0.29 -17.11 -15.08
#